data_60546b7e6d7cb2488d68fa09ece4e498
#
_entry.id   60546b7e6d7cb2488d68fa09ece4e498
#
_cell.length_a   1.000
_cell.length_b   1.000
_cell.length_c   1.000
_cell.angle_alpha   90.00
_cell.angle_beta   90.00
_cell.angle_gamma   90.00
#
_symmetry.space_group_name_H-M   'P 1'
#
loop_
_entity.id
_entity.type
_entity.pdbx_description
1 polymer ?
#
loop_
_entity_poly.entity_id
_entity_poly.type
_entity_poly.pdbx_seq_one_letter_code
_entity_poly.pdbx_strand_id
1 'polypeptide(L)'
;MIDNIDRLLTQLANHDNAIDTIDDNLANGTVRRTRISEWTLPNGETGRSIQKIIDHQPATNPYPVDELVDKLAEWQPPKPEQDTRTDYSTAAFVIGAGDFQIGKGIPGGETAHFADNYLHTLIVAKHYWQQAGKPQRVHIAFLGDMIEGYVSQGGNNAWRTQTPLTEQIRLTRMAMMQLIHQFDHCANVTITSIPGNHGEAVRFGKGVTTYDDSFDVDCCRAIAEAYQLNNQYPNLHFYFPQRDEMTTTVDVAGTQILHAHGHQWRNGKHYDWWRGQEFHNGTTSHILMAGHRHHLEISEQGQRTFIQCPSMEGESTWYRHKTGTTGNPGLVCYTINNKTPNNYQIAR
;
A
#
# COMPACT_ATOMS: atom_id res chain seq x y z
N MET A 1 55.26 -14.15 -21.94
CA MET A 1 53.89 -14.43 -21.38
C MET A 1 53.82 -14.12 -19.89
N ILE A 2 54.92 -14.22 -19.15
CA ILE A 2 54.98 -13.89 -17.69
C ILE A 2 54.95 -12.37 -17.47
N ASP A 3 55.63 -11.57 -18.31
CA ASP A 3 55.64 -10.09 -18.20
C ASP A 3 54.29 -9.42 -18.34
N ASN A 4 53.30 -10.06 -18.95
CA ASN A 4 51.97 -9.51 -19.10
C ASN A 4 51.14 -9.68 -17.84
N ILE A 5 51.40 -10.70 -17.04
CA ILE A 5 50.67 -10.96 -15.78
C ILE A 5 51.14 -10.01 -14.69
N ASP A 6 52.44 -9.79 -14.56
CA ASP A 6 53.00 -8.84 -13.58
C ASP A 6 52.63 -7.39 -13.90
N ARG A 7 52.52 -7.06 -15.20
CA ARG A 7 52.01 -5.77 -15.63
C ARG A 7 50.52 -5.58 -15.32
N LEU A 8 49.71 -6.64 -15.45
CA LEU A 8 48.31 -6.67 -15.08
C LEU A 8 48.13 -6.57 -13.56
N LEU A 9 48.95 -7.29 -12.79
CA LEU A 9 48.92 -7.23 -11.33
C LEU A 9 49.36 -5.86 -10.79
N THR A 10 50.37 -5.24 -11.41
CA THR A 10 50.80 -3.88 -11.05
C THR A 10 49.75 -2.82 -11.44
N GLN A 11 49.04 -3.04 -12.56
CA GLN A 11 47.90 -2.19 -12.93
C GLN A 11 46.72 -2.38 -12.01
N LEU A 12 46.43 -3.58 -11.52
CA LEU A 12 45.41 -3.89 -10.53
C LEU A 12 45.74 -3.27 -9.16
N ALA A 13 47.01 -3.36 -8.72
CA ALA A 13 47.45 -2.78 -7.45
C ALA A 13 47.39 -1.24 -7.44
N ASN A 14 47.70 -0.59 -8.58
CA ASN A 14 47.50 0.87 -8.70
C ASN A 14 46.06 1.29 -8.85
N HIS A 15 45.13 0.36 -9.11
CA HIS A 15 43.70 0.61 -9.14
C HIS A 15 43.00 0.40 -7.81
N ASP A 16 43.57 -0.42 -6.93
CA ASP A 16 43.01 -0.60 -5.57
C ASP A 16 43.00 0.73 -4.80
N ASN A 17 43.97 1.61 -5.00
CA ASN A 17 43.97 2.95 -4.39
C ASN A 17 42.85 3.90 -4.92
N ALA A 18 42.34 3.69 -6.14
CA ALA A 18 41.21 4.43 -6.68
C ALA A 18 39.87 3.80 -6.25
N ILE A 19 39.91 2.50 -5.92
CA ILE A 19 38.78 1.73 -5.44
C ILE A 19 38.52 1.99 -3.95
N ASP A 20 39.57 2.10 -3.14
CA ASP A 20 39.47 2.43 -1.70
C ASP A 20 38.80 3.77 -1.44
N THR A 21 38.99 4.75 -2.31
CA THR A 21 38.31 6.06 -2.22
C THR A 21 36.80 5.99 -2.56
N ILE A 22 36.35 4.93 -3.25
CA ILE A 22 34.92 4.69 -3.53
C ILE A 22 34.30 3.82 -2.43
N ASP A 23 35.07 2.94 -1.82
CA ASP A 23 34.58 2.04 -0.74
C ASP A 23 34.37 2.76 0.61
N ASP A 24 35.12 3.82 0.89
CA ASP A 24 34.91 4.68 2.07
C ASP A 24 33.57 5.42 2.09
N ASN A 25 32.86 5.48 0.94
CA ASN A 25 31.53 6.05 0.82
C ASN A 25 30.40 5.01 0.76
N LEU A 26 30.73 3.71 0.72
CA LEU A 26 29.77 2.61 0.72
C LEU A 26 29.71 2.00 2.12
N ALA A 27 28.96 2.63 3.00
CA ALA A 27 28.79 2.18 4.38
C ALA A 27 28.42 0.69 4.44
N ASN A 28 29.33 -0.12 5.01
CA ASN A 28 29.08 -1.46 5.56
C ASN A 28 28.69 -2.62 4.64
N GLY A 29 29.21 -2.68 3.41
CA GLY A 29 29.01 -3.84 2.53
C GLY A 29 30.32 -4.58 2.21
N THR A 30 30.27 -5.93 2.13
CA THR A 30 31.39 -6.74 1.64
C THR A 30 31.24 -6.98 0.14
N VAL A 31 32.27 -6.64 -0.64
CA VAL A 31 32.26 -6.90 -2.10
C VAL A 31 32.36 -8.41 -2.36
N ARG A 32 31.27 -9.00 -2.84
CA ARG A 32 31.20 -10.44 -3.17
C ARG A 32 31.84 -10.76 -4.50
N ARG A 33 31.69 -9.87 -5.47
CA ARG A 33 32.21 -10.06 -6.84
C ARG A 33 32.44 -8.72 -7.53
N THR A 34 33.56 -8.58 -8.19
CA THR A 34 33.83 -7.46 -9.09
C THR A 34 33.94 -8.01 -10.52
N ARG A 35 33.19 -7.42 -11.45
CA ARG A 35 33.30 -7.67 -12.88
C ARG A 35 33.83 -6.44 -13.55
N ILE A 36 34.93 -6.59 -14.27
CA ILE A 36 35.56 -5.56 -15.07
C ILE A 36 35.36 -5.91 -16.55
N SER A 37 34.87 -4.97 -17.33
CA SER A 37 34.72 -5.11 -18.77
C SER A 37 35.42 -3.94 -19.43
N GLU A 38 36.31 -4.26 -20.39
CA GLU A 38 37.04 -3.28 -21.18
C GLU A 38 36.72 -3.48 -22.67
N TRP A 39 36.62 -2.41 -23.41
CA TRP A 39 36.40 -2.44 -24.85
C TRP A 39 37.14 -1.27 -25.51
N THR A 40 37.56 -1.47 -26.77
CA THR A 40 38.17 -0.40 -27.56
C THR A 40 37.15 0.27 -28.43
N LEU A 41 37.07 1.59 -28.33
CA LEU A 41 36.23 2.41 -29.16
C LEU A 41 36.81 2.56 -30.59
N PRO A 42 35.99 2.89 -31.61
CA PRO A 42 36.48 3.10 -32.99
C PRO A 42 37.55 4.19 -33.14
N ASN A 43 37.66 5.11 -32.19
CA ASN A 43 38.68 6.14 -32.14
C ASN A 43 39.99 5.69 -31.47
N GLY A 44 40.10 4.40 -31.07
CA GLY A 44 41.27 3.84 -30.40
C GLY A 44 41.30 4.04 -28.88
N GLU A 45 40.34 4.74 -28.31
CA GLU A 45 40.24 4.90 -26.85
C GLU A 45 39.68 3.64 -26.19
N THR A 46 40.10 3.36 -24.95
CA THR A 46 39.63 2.22 -24.18
C THR A 46 38.48 2.67 -23.24
N GLY A 47 37.30 2.09 -23.44
CA GLY A 47 36.21 2.20 -22.51
C GLY A 47 36.31 1.10 -21.43
N ARG A 48 35.91 1.43 -20.21
CA ARG A 48 35.93 0.51 -19.07
C ARG A 48 34.68 0.61 -18.24
N SER A 49 34.13 -0.54 -17.82
CA SER A 49 33.03 -0.63 -16.87
C SER A 49 33.42 -1.54 -15.70
N ILE A 50 33.14 -1.10 -14.49
CA ILE A 50 33.36 -1.87 -13.27
C ILE A 50 31.99 -2.07 -12.63
N GLN A 51 31.59 -3.34 -12.48
CA GLN A 51 30.38 -3.73 -11.74
C GLN A 51 30.82 -4.46 -10.48
N LYS A 52 30.39 -3.95 -9.34
CA LYS A 52 30.60 -4.62 -8.05
C LYS A 52 29.25 -5.18 -7.56
N ILE A 53 29.22 -6.43 -7.15
CA ILE A 53 28.12 -7.05 -6.41
C ILE A 53 28.53 -6.95 -4.95
N ILE A 54 27.77 -6.17 -4.19
CA ILE A 54 28.02 -5.93 -2.78
C ILE A 54 26.98 -6.72 -1.99
N ASP A 55 27.45 -7.61 -1.11
CA ASP A 55 26.60 -8.22 -0.10
C ASP A 55 26.44 -7.19 1.02
N HIS A 56 25.29 -6.56 1.07
CA HIS A 56 24.91 -5.82 2.27
C HIS A 56 24.70 -6.83 3.38
N GLN A 57 25.45 -6.71 4.46
CA GLN A 57 25.04 -7.36 5.69
C GLN A 57 23.65 -6.82 6.04
N PRO A 58 22.67 -7.68 6.34
CA PRO A 58 21.42 -7.19 6.86
C PRO A 58 21.75 -6.29 8.03
N ALA A 59 21.10 -5.13 8.09
CA ALA A 59 21.24 -4.23 9.22
C ALA A 59 21.17 -5.08 10.50
N THR A 60 22.10 -4.86 11.41
CA THR A 60 22.29 -5.66 12.64
C THR A 60 21.10 -5.68 13.60
N ASN A 61 19.99 -5.10 13.18
CA ASN A 61 18.70 -5.19 13.83
C ASN A 61 17.70 -5.76 12.82
N PRO A 62 17.57 -7.11 12.73
CA PRO A 62 16.49 -7.68 11.95
C PRO A 62 15.20 -7.10 12.54
N TYR A 63 14.41 -6.50 11.68
CA TYR A 63 13.13 -5.93 12.05
C TYR A 63 12.33 -6.99 12.81
N PRO A 64 11.82 -6.72 14.01
CA PRO A 64 11.16 -7.74 14.82
C PRO A 64 9.77 -8.07 14.27
N VAL A 65 9.73 -8.72 13.11
CA VAL A 65 8.47 -9.11 12.46
C VAL A 65 7.64 -9.98 13.40
N ASP A 66 8.28 -10.87 14.15
CA ASP A 66 7.59 -11.72 15.10
C ASP A 66 6.94 -10.90 16.22
N GLU A 67 7.61 -9.89 16.76
CA GLU A 67 7.02 -8.97 17.75
C GLU A 67 5.82 -8.20 17.16
N LEU A 68 5.88 -7.81 15.90
CA LEU A 68 4.76 -7.15 15.23
C LEU A 68 3.59 -8.10 14.97
N VAL A 69 3.90 -9.32 14.57
CA VAL A 69 2.90 -10.39 14.42
C VAL A 69 2.22 -10.66 15.74
N ASP A 70 3.00 -10.83 16.81
CA ASP A 70 2.48 -11.08 18.16
C ASP A 70 1.62 -9.90 18.62
N LYS A 71 2.09 -8.67 18.44
CA LYS A 71 1.35 -7.45 18.76
C LYS A 71 0.02 -7.34 18.00
N LEU A 72 0.02 -7.64 16.71
CA LEU A 72 -1.20 -7.66 15.92
C LEU A 72 -2.10 -8.84 16.30
N ALA A 73 -1.54 -10.01 16.67
CA ALA A 73 -2.30 -11.18 17.08
C ALA A 73 -2.90 -11.08 18.49
N GLU A 74 -2.25 -10.36 19.42
CA GLU A 74 -2.77 -10.12 20.76
C GLU A 74 -3.98 -9.19 20.76
N TRP A 75 -4.13 -8.38 19.73
CA TRP A 75 -5.28 -7.48 19.62
C TRP A 75 -6.57 -8.30 19.48
N GLN A 76 -7.48 -8.09 20.41
CA GLN A 76 -8.83 -8.63 20.37
C GLN A 76 -9.82 -7.48 20.16
N PRO A 77 -10.74 -7.59 19.20
CA PRO A 77 -11.79 -6.60 19.08
C PRO A 77 -12.60 -6.57 20.38
N PRO A 78 -13.10 -5.41 20.78
CA PRO A 78 -14.07 -5.34 21.86
C PRO A 78 -15.19 -6.31 21.59
N LYS A 79 -15.63 -7.09 22.58
CA LYS A 79 -16.75 -8.02 22.43
C LYS A 79 -17.93 -7.29 21.77
N PRO A 80 -18.55 -7.88 20.75
CA PRO A 80 -19.71 -7.25 20.12
C PRO A 80 -20.76 -6.96 21.16
N GLU A 81 -21.17 -5.71 21.30
CA GLU A 81 -22.39 -5.41 22.04
C GLU A 81 -23.55 -6.02 21.24
N GLN A 82 -24.40 -6.83 21.88
CA GLN A 82 -25.60 -7.32 21.24
C GLN A 82 -26.46 -6.09 20.86
N ASP A 83 -26.58 -5.86 19.55
CA ASP A 83 -27.45 -4.82 19.05
C ASP A 83 -28.91 -5.30 19.10
N THR A 84 -29.66 -4.77 20.05
CA THR A 84 -31.08 -5.09 20.21
C THR A 84 -31.99 -4.22 19.36
N ARG A 85 -31.43 -3.31 18.53
CA ARG A 85 -32.22 -2.42 17.68
C ARG A 85 -32.83 -3.20 16.51
N THR A 86 -34.11 -3.02 16.32
CA THR A 86 -34.87 -3.61 15.18
C THR A 86 -35.01 -2.63 14.00
N ASP A 87 -34.68 -1.36 14.19
CA ASP A 87 -34.76 -0.34 13.15
C ASP A 87 -33.36 -0.04 12.62
N TYR A 88 -33.05 -0.60 11.46
CA TYR A 88 -31.80 -0.34 10.78
C TYR A 88 -31.89 0.99 10.03
N SER A 89 -31.19 1.99 10.50
CA SER A 89 -30.94 3.22 9.74
C SER A 89 -30.57 2.87 8.29
N THR A 90 -31.11 3.62 7.34
CA THR A 90 -30.69 3.54 5.93
C THR A 90 -29.25 4.01 5.72
N ALA A 91 -28.65 4.62 6.75
CA ALA A 91 -27.27 5.09 6.69
C ALA A 91 -26.26 3.95 6.66
N ALA A 92 -25.16 4.15 5.94
CA ALA A 92 -23.98 3.30 5.99
C ALA A 92 -22.81 4.03 6.62
N PHE A 93 -21.93 3.28 7.29
CA PHE A 93 -20.63 3.77 7.75
C PHE A 93 -19.55 3.28 6.80
N VAL A 94 -18.73 4.18 6.32
CA VAL A 94 -17.70 3.89 5.32
C VAL A 94 -16.31 4.15 5.91
N ILE A 95 -15.40 3.24 5.64
CA ILE A 95 -13.99 3.32 6.05
C ILE A 95 -13.12 3.18 4.81
N GLY A 96 -12.31 4.20 4.54
CA GLY A 96 -11.28 4.19 3.50
C GLY A 96 -9.91 3.97 4.11
N ALA A 97 -9.22 2.94 3.63
CA ALA A 97 -7.90 2.50 4.07
C ALA A 97 -7.00 2.35 2.84
N GLY A 98 -5.96 3.15 2.72
CA GLY A 98 -5.01 3.08 1.61
C GLY A 98 -3.58 3.25 2.10
N ASP A 99 -2.64 2.89 1.23
CA ASP A 99 -1.23 3.21 1.41
C ASP A 99 -0.68 2.79 2.79
N PHE A 100 -0.90 1.53 3.17
CA PHE A 100 -0.28 0.96 4.37
C PHE A 100 1.23 0.83 4.20
N GLN A 101 1.66 0.54 2.98
CA GLN A 101 3.06 0.36 2.57
C GLN A 101 3.87 -0.48 3.58
N ILE A 102 3.27 -1.57 4.06
CA ILE A 102 3.90 -2.49 5.01
C ILE A 102 5.18 -3.06 4.38
N GLY A 103 6.29 -2.93 5.10
CA GLY A 103 7.61 -3.31 4.61
C GLY A 103 8.53 -2.13 4.32
N LYS A 104 8.03 -0.91 4.31
CA LYS A 104 8.83 0.29 4.10
C LYS A 104 9.84 0.48 5.23
N GLY A 105 11.08 0.78 4.87
CA GLY A 105 12.23 0.85 5.76
C GLY A 105 12.97 2.18 5.74
N ILE A 106 12.27 3.28 5.52
CA ILE A 106 12.87 4.61 5.57
C ILE A 106 12.61 5.25 6.93
N PRO A 107 13.53 6.10 7.45
CA PRO A 107 13.34 6.80 8.71
C PRO A 107 12.01 7.57 8.75
N GLY A 108 11.21 7.35 9.79
CA GLY A 108 9.88 7.94 9.99
C GLY A 108 8.73 7.19 9.29
N GLY A 109 9.02 6.21 8.45
CA GLY A 109 8.04 5.38 7.76
C GLY A 109 8.16 3.89 8.06
N GLU A 110 8.82 3.54 9.16
CA GLU A 110 9.04 2.15 9.53
C GLU A 110 7.73 1.43 9.87
N THR A 111 7.66 0.17 9.47
CA THR A 111 6.52 -0.71 9.74
C THR A 111 6.20 -0.88 11.24
N ALA A 112 7.17 -0.64 12.14
CA ALA A 112 6.93 -0.64 13.59
C ALA A 112 5.93 0.44 14.01
N HIS A 113 6.12 1.63 13.51
CA HIS A 113 5.21 2.74 13.77
C HIS A 113 3.83 2.50 13.17
N PHE A 114 3.76 1.77 12.04
CA PHE A 114 2.50 1.33 11.47
C PHE A 114 1.67 0.53 12.48
N ALA A 115 2.23 -0.50 13.10
CA ALA A 115 1.47 -1.38 13.99
C ALA A 115 0.89 -0.61 15.19
N ASP A 116 1.68 0.26 15.82
CA ASP A 116 1.22 1.07 16.95
C ASP A 116 0.10 2.03 16.56
N ASN A 117 0.31 2.77 15.50
CA ASN A 117 -0.66 3.74 15.00
C ASN A 117 -1.93 3.04 14.51
N TYR A 118 -1.78 1.89 13.83
CA TYR A 118 -2.91 1.17 13.26
C TYR A 118 -3.85 0.62 14.33
N LEU A 119 -3.34 -0.01 15.38
CA LEU A 119 -4.18 -0.51 16.47
C LEU A 119 -4.95 0.60 17.18
N HIS A 120 -4.30 1.75 17.41
CA HIS A 120 -4.98 2.91 17.94
C HIS A 120 -6.07 3.43 16.99
N THR A 121 -5.76 3.52 15.71
CA THR A 121 -6.68 3.94 14.65
C THR A 121 -7.93 3.05 14.58
N LEU A 122 -7.78 1.73 14.76
CA LEU A 122 -8.93 0.81 14.83
C LEU A 122 -9.88 1.16 15.98
N ILE A 123 -9.35 1.47 17.17
CA ILE A 123 -10.15 1.88 18.35
C ILE A 123 -10.90 3.17 18.03
N VAL A 124 -10.22 4.14 17.42
CA VAL A 124 -10.83 5.44 17.07
C VAL A 124 -11.90 5.26 15.99
N ALA A 125 -11.67 4.44 14.96
CA ALA A 125 -12.65 4.14 13.93
C ALA A 125 -13.92 3.49 14.53
N LYS A 126 -13.75 2.56 15.48
CA LYS A 126 -14.88 1.97 16.21
C LYS A 126 -15.64 3.00 17.01
N HIS A 127 -14.94 3.92 17.67
CA HIS A 127 -15.58 5.02 18.41
C HIS A 127 -16.42 5.92 17.47
N TYR A 128 -15.91 6.26 16.29
CA TYR A 128 -16.67 7.05 15.31
C TYR A 128 -17.90 6.31 14.77
N TRP A 129 -17.80 5.00 14.54
CA TRP A 129 -18.96 4.18 14.21
C TRP A 129 -20.02 4.21 15.33
N GLN A 130 -19.59 4.15 16.61
CA GLN A 130 -20.49 4.26 17.76
C GLN A 130 -21.17 5.63 17.80
N GLN A 131 -20.41 6.73 17.63
CA GLN A 131 -20.94 8.09 17.56
C GLN A 131 -21.93 8.29 16.41
N ALA A 132 -21.72 7.62 15.28
CA ALA A 132 -22.62 7.63 14.14
C ALA A 132 -23.95 6.87 14.39
N GLY A 133 -24.16 6.34 15.58
CA GLY A 133 -25.36 5.59 15.93
C GLY A 133 -25.28 4.10 15.58
N LYS A 134 -24.09 3.55 15.44
CA LYS A 134 -23.80 2.14 15.13
C LYS A 134 -24.53 1.65 13.86
N PRO A 135 -24.30 2.27 12.69
CA PRO A 135 -24.92 1.82 11.44
C PRO A 135 -24.65 0.34 11.20
N GLN A 136 -25.67 -0.42 10.84
CA GLN A 136 -25.58 -1.85 10.59
C GLN A 136 -25.11 -2.19 9.17
N ARG A 137 -24.98 -1.19 8.31
CA ARG A 137 -24.32 -1.28 7.01
C ARG A 137 -22.94 -0.63 7.11
N VAL A 138 -21.91 -1.42 6.86
CA VAL A 138 -20.51 -0.95 6.90
C VAL A 138 -19.87 -1.23 5.56
N HIS A 139 -19.10 -0.28 5.05
CA HIS A 139 -18.28 -0.48 3.87
C HIS A 139 -16.80 -0.24 4.21
N ILE A 140 -15.96 -1.19 3.85
CA ILE A 140 -14.51 -1.13 4.04
C ILE A 140 -13.85 -1.16 2.68
N ALA A 141 -13.10 -0.11 2.35
CA ALA A 141 -12.38 0.01 1.09
C ALA A 141 -10.87 0.00 1.32
N PHE A 142 -10.19 -1.06 0.83
CA PHE A 142 -8.73 -1.12 0.74
C PHE A 142 -8.31 -0.55 -0.62
N LEU A 143 -7.65 0.61 -0.59
CA LEU A 143 -7.46 1.47 -1.76
C LEU A 143 -6.07 1.30 -2.42
N GLY A 144 -5.46 0.13 -2.28
CA GLY A 144 -4.17 -0.20 -2.87
C GLY A 144 -2.96 0.25 -2.06
N ASP A 145 -1.78 -0.17 -2.49
CA ASP A 145 -0.49 0.05 -1.83
C ASP A 145 -0.47 -0.43 -0.37
N MET A 146 -1.08 -1.60 -0.13
CA MET A 146 -1.10 -2.23 1.20
C MET A 146 0.28 -2.75 1.60
N ILE A 147 1.09 -3.18 0.64
CA ILE A 147 2.49 -3.55 0.82
C ILE A 147 3.41 -2.50 0.17
N GLU A 148 4.66 -2.40 0.64
CA GLU A 148 5.70 -1.62 -0.04
C GLU A 148 6.12 -2.32 -1.34
N GLY A 149 6.15 -3.64 -1.35
CA GLY A 149 6.60 -4.40 -2.51
C GLY A 149 8.09 -4.16 -2.81
N TYR A 150 8.53 -4.59 -3.99
CA TYR A 150 9.90 -4.39 -4.45
C TYR A 150 10.01 -4.10 -5.96
N VAL A 151 8.89 -4.11 -6.67
CA VAL A 151 8.86 -3.90 -8.14
C VAL A 151 8.49 -2.48 -8.54
N SER A 152 7.86 -1.71 -7.64
CA SER A 152 7.49 -0.33 -7.90
C SER A 152 8.71 0.55 -8.19
N GLN A 153 8.51 1.65 -8.89
CA GLN A 153 9.58 2.54 -9.31
C GLN A 153 10.73 1.84 -10.06
N GLY A 154 10.42 0.78 -10.83
CA GLY A 154 11.42 0.00 -11.57
C GLY A 154 12.34 -0.84 -10.69
N GLY A 155 11.90 -1.23 -9.50
CA GLY A 155 12.67 -2.01 -8.52
C GLY A 155 13.58 -1.16 -7.64
N ASN A 156 13.53 0.16 -7.73
CA ASN A 156 14.36 1.05 -6.93
C ASN A 156 14.00 1.02 -5.43
N ASN A 157 12.83 0.51 -5.07
CA ASN A 157 12.41 0.38 -3.68
C ASN A 157 12.98 -0.84 -2.97
N ALA A 158 13.51 -1.83 -3.69
CA ALA A 158 13.97 -3.09 -3.10
C ALA A 158 15.01 -2.90 -1.97
N TRP A 159 15.86 -1.89 -2.05
CA TRP A 159 16.86 -1.58 -1.03
C TRP A 159 16.31 -0.77 0.16
N ARG A 160 15.07 -0.29 0.08
CA ARG A 160 14.38 0.46 1.14
C ARG A 160 13.38 -0.38 1.90
N THR A 161 13.22 -1.65 1.55
CA THR A 161 12.33 -2.55 2.27
C THR A 161 13.05 -3.17 3.47
N GLN A 162 12.39 -3.20 4.61
CA GLN A 162 12.93 -3.78 5.84
C GLN A 162 12.56 -5.24 6.01
N THR A 163 11.45 -5.68 5.38
CA THR A 163 10.90 -7.02 5.54
C THR A 163 10.83 -7.76 4.21
N PRO A 164 11.06 -9.08 4.19
CA PRO A 164 10.81 -9.90 3.02
C PRO A 164 9.35 -9.77 2.54
N LEU A 165 9.13 -9.99 1.24
CA LEU A 165 7.80 -9.86 0.65
C LEU A 165 6.75 -10.75 1.33
N THR A 166 7.11 -11.98 1.67
CA THR A 166 6.21 -12.91 2.37
C THR A 166 5.75 -12.39 3.73
N GLU A 167 6.62 -11.69 4.45
CA GLU A 167 6.26 -11.06 5.72
C GLU A 167 5.43 -9.79 5.53
N GLN A 168 5.69 -9.01 4.48
CA GLN A 168 4.81 -7.89 4.10
C GLN A 168 3.38 -8.39 3.85
N ILE A 169 3.22 -9.46 3.06
CA ILE A 169 1.94 -10.10 2.77
C ILE A 169 1.26 -10.61 4.06
N ARG A 170 2.03 -11.29 4.93
CA ARG A 170 1.51 -11.82 6.20
C ARG A 170 0.96 -10.70 7.09
N LEU A 171 1.75 -9.65 7.32
CA LEU A 171 1.35 -8.50 8.15
C LEU A 171 0.15 -7.75 7.55
N THR A 172 0.13 -7.60 6.24
CA THR A 172 -1.00 -6.97 5.52
C THR A 172 -2.30 -7.75 5.71
N ARG A 173 -2.25 -9.09 5.55
CA ARG A 173 -3.44 -9.93 5.78
C ARG A 173 -3.92 -9.80 7.23
N MET A 174 -3.03 -9.79 8.21
CA MET A 174 -3.39 -9.59 9.61
C MET A 174 -4.06 -8.23 9.84
N ALA A 175 -3.49 -7.15 9.32
CA ALA A 175 -4.06 -5.82 9.45
C ALA A 175 -5.46 -5.72 8.80
N MET A 176 -5.61 -6.20 7.56
CA MET A 176 -6.91 -6.24 6.88
C MET A 176 -7.94 -7.05 7.67
N MET A 177 -7.57 -8.24 8.15
CA MET A 177 -8.46 -9.10 8.95
C MET A 177 -8.93 -8.40 10.23
N GLN A 178 -8.05 -7.69 10.93
CA GLN A 178 -8.41 -6.95 12.15
C GLN A 178 -9.43 -5.86 11.88
N LEU A 179 -9.27 -5.09 10.79
CA LEU A 179 -10.25 -4.08 10.42
C LEU A 179 -11.60 -4.71 10.07
N ILE A 180 -11.61 -5.78 9.27
CA ILE A 180 -12.84 -6.50 8.91
C ILE A 180 -13.51 -7.09 10.15
N HIS A 181 -12.75 -7.78 11.00
CA HIS A 181 -13.25 -8.44 12.20
C HIS A 181 -13.87 -7.47 13.21
N GLN A 182 -13.44 -6.21 13.20
CA GLN A 182 -14.02 -5.19 14.06
C GLN A 182 -15.50 -4.92 13.74
N PHE A 183 -15.94 -5.20 12.51
CA PHE A 183 -17.28 -4.90 12.00
C PHE A 183 -18.04 -6.13 11.46
N ASP A 184 -17.45 -7.33 11.50
CA ASP A 184 -18.02 -8.56 10.92
C ASP A 184 -19.37 -8.99 11.56
N HIS A 185 -19.66 -8.45 12.75
CA HIS A 185 -20.94 -8.64 13.46
C HIS A 185 -22.07 -7.69 12.97
N CYS A 186 -21.77 -6.71 12.10
CA CYS A 186 -22.80 -5.82 11.54
C CYS A 186 -23.67 -6.57 10.52
N ALA A 187 -24.91 -6.14 10.33
CA ALA A 187 -25.88 -6.88 9.52
C ALA A 187 -25.53 -6.97 8.02
N ASN A 188 -24.79 -5.99 7.51
CA ASN A 188 -24.31 -6.01 6.12
C ASN A 188 -22.94 -5.31 6.03
N VAL A 189 -21.91 -6.05 5.69
CA VAL A 189 -20.55 -5.52 5.54
C VAL A 189 -20.08 -5.77 4.12
N THR A 190 -19.83 -4.71 3.38
CA THR A 190 -19.24 -4.76 2.06
C THR A 190 -17.75 -4.43 2.14
N ILE A 191 -16.93 -5.24 1.52
CA ILE A 191 -15.47 -5.08 1.53
C ILE A 191 -14.98 -5.02 0.08
N THR A 192 -14.10 -4.09 -0.24
CA THR A 192 -13.42 -4.06 -1.53
C THR A 192 -11.92 -3.88 -1.36
N SER A 193 -11.17 -4.45 -2.28
CA SER A 193 -9.72 -4.20 -2.42
C SER A 193 -9.40 -3.99 -3.89
N ILE A 194 -8.61 -2.96 -4.16
CA ILE A 194 -8.17 -2.60 -5.50
C ILE A 194 -6.64 -2.60 -5.57
N PRO A 195 -6.04 -2.79 -6.76
CA PRO A 195 -4.60 -2.77 -6.90
C PRO A 195 -4.04 -1.36 -6.79
N GLY A 196 -2.93 -1.22 -6.07
CA GLY A 196 -2.05 -0.05 -6.09
C GLY A 196 -0.90 -0.22 -7.07
N ASN A 197 0.06 0.71 -7.03
CA ASN A 197 1.26 0.62 -7.87
C ASN A 197 2.48 0.02 -7.15
N HIS A 198 2.40 -0.20 -5.85
CA HIS A 198 3.42 -0.92 -5.06
C HIS A 198 3.13 -2.42 -4.97
N GLY A 199 1.87 -2.81 -4.97
CA GLY A 199 1.41 -4.18 -4.80
C GLY A 199 1.49 -5.06 -6.05
N GLU A 200 2.02 -4.59 -7.19
CA GLU A 200 2.16 -5.37 -8.42
C GLU A 200 2.97 -6.65 -8.18
N ALA A 201 2.40 -7.81 -8.55
CA ALA A 201 3.04 -9.10 -8.31
C ALA A 201 4.28 -9.31 -9.19
N VAL A 202 4.18 -8.97 -10.48
CA VAL A 202 5.26 -9.13 -11.45
C VAL A 202 5.29 -7.96 -12.43
N ARG A 203 6.49 -7.45 -12.67
CA ARG A 203 6.74 -6.45 -13.70
C ARG A 203 7.91 -6.88 -14.57
N PHE A 204 7.69 -6.97 -15.87
CA PHE A 204 8.70 -7.23 -16.88
C PHE A 204 9.00 -5.95 -17.65
N GLY A 205 10.18 -5.36 -17.42
CA GLY A 205 10.52 -4.08 -18.04
C GLY A 205 9.57 -2.96 -17.64
N LYS A 206 8.72 -2.51 -18.59
CA LYS A 206 7.69 -1.48 -18.36
C LYS A 206 6.28 -2.06 -18.25
N GLY A 207 6.11 -3.35 -18.51
CA GLY A 207 4.81 -4.03 -18.49
C GLY A 207 4.55 -4.74 -17.18
N VAL A 208 3.30 -4.83 -16.81
CA VAL A 208 2.75 -5.71 -15.76
C VAL A 208 2.07 -6.92 -16.41
N THR A 209 1.74 -7.96 -15.64
CA THR A 209 1.01 -9.13 -16.16
C THR A 209 -0.45 -8.78 -16.49
N THR A 210 -1.26 -8.58 -15.46
CA THR A 210 -2.61 -7.99 -15.51
C THR A 210 -2.72 -7.05 -14.32
N TYR A 211 -3.61 -6.09 -14.37
CA TYR A 211 -3.71 -5.10 -13.29
C TYR A 211 -4.22 -5.68 -11.97
N ASP A 212 -5.04 -6.71 -12.03
CA ASP A 212 -5.54 -7.44 -10.86
C ASP A 212 -4.55 -8.48 -10.31
N ASP A 213 -3.43 -8.73 -10.99
CA ASP A 213 -2.29 -9.52 -10.48
C ASP A 213 -1.49 -8.68 -9.48
N SER A 214 -2.09 -8.49 -8.33
CA SER A 214 -1.64 -7.58 -7.28
C SER A 214 -1.71 -8.24 -5.91
N PHE A 215 -0.67 -8.09 -5.11
CA PHE A 215 -0.65 -8.55 -3.72
C PHE A 215 -1.69 -7.84 -2.84
N ASP A 216 -2.08 -6.61 -3.17
CA ASP A 216 -3.14 -5.88 -2.46
C ASP A 216 -4.48 -6.60 -2.59
N VAL A 217 -4.79 -7.05 -3.82
CA VAL A 217 -6.01 -7.81 -4.13
C VAL A 217 -5.93 -9.23 -3.60
N ASP A 218 -4.78 -9.90 -3.78
CA ASP A 218 -4.54 -11.28 -3.32
C ASP A 218 -4.70 -11.41 -1.79
N CYS A 219 -4.16 -10.48 -1.03
CA CYS A 219 -4.32 -10.47 0.42
C CYS A 219 -5.79 -10.48 0.83
N CYS A 220 -6.61 -9.65 0.21
CA CYS A 220 -8.04 -9.57 0.52
C CYS A 220 -8.82 -10.78 -0.02
N ARG A 221 -8.45 -11.35 -1.17
CA ARG A 221 -9.04 -12.59 -1.71
C ARG A 221 -8.82 -13.77 -0.77
N ALA A 222 -7.60 -13.94 -0.26
CA ALA A 222 -7.30 -15.00 0.70
C ALA A 222 -8.13 -14.86 1.99
N ILE A 223 -8.41 -13.64 2.44
CA ILE A 223 -9.29 -13.38 3.57
C ILE A 223 -10.74 -13.74 3.22
N ALA A 224 -11.22 -13.34 2.05
CA ALA A 224 -12.57 -13.68 1.58
C ALA A 224 -12.80 -15.18 1.51
N GLU A 225 -11.85 -15.93 0.97
CA GLU A 225 -11.86 -17.39 0.91
C GLU A 225 -11.93 -18.02 2.31
N ALA A 226 -11.14 -17.49 3.27
CA ALA A 226 -11.16 -17.97 4.66
C ALA A 226 -12.53 -17.75 5.31
N TYR A 227 -13.15 -16.58 5.12
CA TYR A 227 -14.49 -16.29 5.62
C TYR A 227 -15.55 -17.19 4.94
N GLN A 228 -15.45 -17.43 3.63
CA GLN A 228 -16.35 -18.34 2.91
C GLN A 228 -16.27 -19.76 3.44
N LEU A 229 -15.06 -20.27 3.67
CA LEU A 229 -14.87 -21.62 4.22
C LEU A 229 -15.46 -21.76 5.63
N ASN A 230 -15.47 -20.71 6.40
CA ASN A 230 -16.01 -20.71 7.76
C ASN A 230 -17.55 -20.73 7.80
N ASN A 231 -18.25 -20.27 6.74
CA ASN A 231 -19.73 -20.25 6.62
C ASN A 231 -20.49 -19.56 7.79
N GLN A 232 -19.81 -18.85 8.66
CA GLN A 232 -20.42 -18.19 9.82
C GLN A 232 -20.73 -16.71 9.57
N TYR A 233 -20.31 -16.17 8.43
CA TYR A 233 -20.36 -14.75 8.13
C TYR A 233 -21.08 -14.48 6.79
N PRO A 234 -22.37 -14.84 6.65
CA PRO A 234 -23.11 -14.64 5.40
C PRO A 234 -23.38 -13.16 5.10
N ASN A 235 -23.14 -12.29 6.06
CA ASN A 235 -23.31 -10.85 6.01
C ASN A 235 -22.09 -10.11 5.41
N LEU A 236 -20.97 -10.81 5.15
CA LEU A 236 -19.78 -10.22 4.53
C LEU A 236 -19.80 -10.44 3.02
N HIS A 237 -19.67 -9.36 2.28
CA HIS A 237 -19.69 -9.35 0.81
C HIS A 237 -18.43 -8.72 0.27
N PHE A 238 -17.62 -9.50 -0.44
CA PHE A 238 -16.35 -9.05 -0.99
C PHE A 238 -16.48 -8.70 -2.48
N TYR A 239 -15.92 -7.58 -2.88
CA TYR A 239 -15.93 -7.05 -4.23
C TYR A 239 -14.49 -6.80 -4.70
N PHE A 240 -14.17 -7.30 -5.88
CA PHE A 240 -12.82 -7.16 -6.47
C PHE A 240 -12.93 -6.64 -7.89
N PRO A 241 -11.88 -6.00 -8.41
CA PRO A 241 -11.78 -5.69 -9.82
C PRO A 241 -11.97 -6.94 -10.68
N GLN A 242 -12.57 -6.76 -11.84
CA GLN A 242 -12.60 -7.80 -12.86
C GLN A 242 -11.18 -8.04 -13.38
N ARG A 243 -11.01 -9.12 -14.13
CA ARG A 243 -9.71 -9.44 -14.72
C ARG A 243 -9.21 -8.27 -15.57
N ASP A 244 -7.96 -7.89 -15.33
CA ASP A 244 -7.26 -6.78 -16.00
C ASP A 244 -7.89 -5.39 -15.77
N GLU A 245 -8.65 -5.25 -14.66
CA GLU A 245 -9.21 -3.97 -14.21
C GLU A 245 -8.53 -3.46 -12.95
N MET A 246 -8.50 -2.14 -12.80
CA MET A 246 -7.89 -1.45 -11.65
C MET A 246 -8.92 -0.86 -10.69
N THR A 247 -10.19 -0.96 -11.03
CA THR A 247 -11.26 -0.27 -10.32
C THR A 247 -12.41 -1.21 -9.99
N THR A 248 -13.17 -0.83 -8.97
CA THR A 248 -14.39 -1.56 -8.58
C THR A 248 -15.45 -0.53 -8.17
N THR A 249 -16.68 -0.71 -8.65
CA THR A 249 -17.83 0.07 -8.20
C THR A 249 -18.69 -0.79 -7.29
N VAL A 250 -19.01 -0.28 -6.10
CA VAL A 250 -19.82 -0.98 -5.10
C VAL A 250 -21.04 -0.13 -4.75
N ASP A 251 -22.22 -0.76 -4.69
CA ASP A 251 -23.40 -0.14 -4.13
C ASP A 251 -23.36 -0.20 -2.60
N VAL A 252 -23.35 0.94 -1.96
CA VAL A 252 -23.37 1.07 -0.50
C VAL A 252 -24.60 1.87 -0.11
N ALA A 253 -25.61 1.19 0.37
CA ALA A 253 -26.91 1.80 0.77
C ALA A 253 -27.54 2.67 -0.35
N GLY A 254 -27.54 2.18 -1.59
CA GLY A 254 -28.07 2.89 -2.77
C GLY A 254 -27.14 3.97 -3.33
N THR A 255 -25.91 4.04 -2.85
CA THR A 255 -24.88 4.96 -3.32
C THR A 255 -23.79 4.21 -4.06
N GLN A 256 -23.59 4.50 -5.33
CA GLN A 256 -22.52 3.92 -6.13
C GLN A 256 -21.18 4.58 -5.77
N ILE A 257 -20.24 3.82 -5.24
CA ILE A 257 -18.91 4.26 -4.91
C ILE A 257 -17.92 3.61 -5.88
N LEU A 258 -17.21 4.41 -6.66
CA LEU A 258 -16.10 3.98 -7.50
C LEU A 258 -14.82 4.01 -6.67
N HIS A 259 -14.06 2.93 -6.70
CA HIS A 259 -12.78 2.81 -6.01
C HIS A 259 -11.64 2.74 -7.03
N ALA A 260 -10.63 3.56 -6.83
CA ALA A 260 -9.41 3.59 -7.62
C ALA A 260 -8.23 3.96 -6.74
N HIS A 261 -7.02 3.50 -7.07
CA HIS A 261 -5.86 3.84 -6.23
C HIS A 261 -5.47 5.32 -6.32
N GLY A 262 -5.48 5.91 -7.51
CA GLY A 262 -5.16 7.34 -7.70
C GLY A 262 -3.92 7.63 -8.52
N HIS A 263 -3.10 6.63 -8.84
CA HIS A 263 -1.95 6.77 -9.74
C HIS A 263 -2.36 6.89 -11.22
N GLN A 264 -3.62 6.58 -11.53
CA GLN A 264 -4.17 6.58 -12.88
C GLN A 264 -4.31 7.98 -13.49
N TRP A 265 -4.35 9.01 -12.66
CA TRP A 265 -4.51 10.40 -13.12
C TRP A 265 -3.44 11.35 -12.59
N ARG A 266 -3.22 12.43 -13.32
CA ARG A 266 -2.37 13.54 -12.87
C ARG A 266 -3.08 14.36 -11.80
N ASN A 267 -2.29 15.05 -10.96
CA ASN A 267 -2.84 15.90 -9.92
C ASN A 267 -3.93 16.85 -10.45
N GLY A 268 -5.07 16.93 -9.77
CA GLY A 268 -6.22 17.76 -10.15
C GLY A 268 -7.03 17.25 -11.35
N LYS A 269 -6.74 16.04 -11.90
CA LYS A 269 -7.42 15.46 -13.06
C LYS A 269 -8.35 14.29 -12.71
N HIS A 270 -8.63 14.08 -11.44
CA HIS A 270 -9.50 13.00 -10.98
C HIS A 270 -10.92 13.06 -11.55
N TYR A 271 -11.55 14.24 -11.68
CA TYR A 271 -12.89 14.36 -12.27
C TYR A 271 -12.91 14.09 -13.78
N ASP A 272 -11.87 14.48 -14.52
CA ASP A 272 -11.77 14.19 -15.97
C ASP A 272 -11.63 12.69 -16.19
N TRP A 273 -10.75 12.04 -15.41
CA TRP A 273 -10.55 10.60 -15.44
C TRP A 273 -11.83 9.86 -15.03
N TRP A 274 -12.48 10.27 -13.94
CA TRP A 274 -13.72 9.69 -13.44
C TRP A 274 -14.84 9.69 -14.48
N ARG A 275 -15.07 10.82 -15.15
CA ARG A 275 -16.04 10.90 -16.24
C ARG A 275 -15.71 9.94 -17.39
N GLY A 276 -14.43 9.75 -17.70
CA GLY A 276 -13.99 8.78 -18.71
C GLY A 276 -14.32 7.35 -18.30
N GLN A 277 -14.11 6.99 -17.05
CA GLN A 277 -14.45 5.65 -16.53
C GLN A 277 -15.96 5.39 -16.56
N GLU A 278 -16.77 6.34 -16.13
CA GLU A 278 -18.23 6.19 -16.18
C GLU A 278 -18.75 6.04 -17.62
N PHE A 279 -18.20 6.80 -18.56
CA PHE A 279 -18.56 6.67 -19.95
C PHE A 279 -18.22 5.29 -20.52
N HIS A 280 -17.05 4.76 -20.15
CA HIS A 280 -16.61 3.42 -20.59
C HIS A 280 -17.44 2.30 -19.96
N ASN A 281 -17.66 2.38 -18.65
CA ASN A 281 -18.33 1.32 -17.88
C ASN A 281 -19.86 1.40 -17.95
N GLY A 282 -20.43 2.48 -18.47
CA GLY A 282 -21.88 2.70 -18.51
C GLY A 282 -22.54 2.83 -17.13
N THR A 283 -21.75 3.10 -16.10
CA THR A 283 -22.22 3.18 -14.70
C THR A 283 -21.89 4.54 -14.11
N THR A 284 -22.90 5.22 -13.58
CA THR A 284 -22.71 6.50 -12.87
C THR A 284 -22.43 6.24 -11.41
N SER A 285 -21.36 6.82 -10.90
CA SER A 285 -21.03 6.78 -9.48
C SER A 285 -21.17 8.14 -8.79
N HIS A 286 -21.50 8.12 -7.51
CA HIS A 286 -21.75 9.34 -6.71
C HIS A 286 -20.48 9.77 -5.97
N ILE A 287 -19.65 8.80 -5.60
CA ILE A 287 -18.43 8.99 -4.84
C ILE A 287 -17.27 8.31 -5.59
N LEU A 288 -16.14 8.97 -5.69
CA LEU A 288 -14.85 8.37 -6.05
C LEU A 288 -13.96 8.37 -4.81
N MET A 289 -13.57 7.18 -4.36
CA MET A 289 -12.58 7.00 -3.28
C MET A 289 -11.23 6.62 -3.85
N ALA A 290 -10.18 7.25 -3.34
CA ALA A 290 -8.80 6.98 -3.79
C ALA A 290 -7.77 7.05 -2.64
N GLY A 291 -6.59 6.45 -2.86
CA GLY A 291 -5.36 6.56 -2.07
C GLY A 291 -4.25 7.29 -2.82
N HIS A 292 -3.02 6.74 -2.78
CA HIS A 292 -1.83 7.13 -3.55
C HIS A 292 -1.18 8.45 -3.17
N ARG A 293 -1.93 9.45 -2.79
CA ARG A 293 -1.37 10.80 -2.57
C ARG A 293 -1.03 11.10 -1.13
N HIS A 294 -1.26 10.15 -0.24
CA HIS A 294 -0.88 10.16 1.18
C HIS A 294 -1.40 11.36 1.99
N HIS A 295 -2.43 12.05 1.51
CA HIS A 295 -3.08 13.15 2.24
C HIS A 295 -4.59 13.12 2.02
N LEU A 296 -5.31 13.68 2.98
CA LEU A 296 -6.76 13.84 2.86
C LEU A 296 -7.08 14.94 1.85
N GLU A 297 -7.94 14.61 0.89
CA GLU A 297 -8.61 15.60 0.05
C GLU A 297 -10.09 15.22 -0.05
N ILE A 298 -10.98 16.19 0.17
CA ILE A 298 -12.40 16.04 -0.09
C ILE A 298 -12.82 17.20 -0.98
N SER A 299 -13.38 16.88 -2.14
CA SER A 299 -13.85 17.91 -3.06
C SER A 299 -15.17 17.48 -3.70
N GLU A 300 -15.97 18.46 -4.11
CA GLU A 300 -17.28 18.24 -4.72
C GLU A 300 -17.37 18.90 -6.08
N GLN A 301 -17.99 18.22 -7.03
CA GLN A 301 -18.35 18.78 -8.33
C GLN A 301 -19.75 18.35 -8.72
N GLY A 302 -20.72 19.26 -8.55
CA GLY A 302 -22.14 18.95 -8.71
C GLY A 302 -22.60 17.95 -7.66
N GLN A 303 -23.10 16.79 -8.09
CA GLN A 303 -23.56 15.71 -7.21
C GLN A 303 -22.48 14.63 -6.95
N ARG A 304 -21.23 14.92 -7.29
CA ARG A 304 -20.11 13.99 -7.19
C ARG A 304 -19.19 14.44 -6.07
N THR A 305 -18.78 13.50 -5.23
CA THR A 305 -17.81 13.73 -4.16
C THR A 305 -16.56 12.90 -4.40
N PHE A 306 -15.42 13.55 -4.48
CA PHE A 306 -14.12 12.89 -4.47
C PHE A 306 -13.59 12.84 -3.04
N ILE A 307 -13.12 11.66 -2.62
CA ILE A 307 -12.54 11.42 -1.29
C ILE A 307 -11.22 10.71 -1.48
N GLN A 308 -10.14 11.42 -1.21
CA GLN A 308 -8.79 10.85 -1.18
C GLN A 308 -8.40 10.55 0.26
N CYS A 309 -8.00 9.31 0.50
CA CYS A 309 -7.58 8.86 1.81
C CYS A 309 -6.12 9.24 2.07
N PRO A 310 -5.75 9.60 3.31
CA PRO A 310 -4.35 9.66 3.71
C PRO A 310 -3.75 8.25 3.74
N SER A 311 -2.43 8.16 3.79
CA SER A 311 -1.74 6.90 4.05
C SER A 311 -1.84 6.49 5.52
N MET A 312 -1.54 5.22 5.81
CA MET A 312 -1.28 4.75 7.18
C MET A 312 0.21 4.77 7.53
N GLU A 313 1.07 5.04 6.55
CA GLU A 313 2.51 5.21 6.82
C GLU A 313 2.78 6.51 7.58
N GLY A 314 3.89 6.53 8.32
CA GLY A 314 4.42 7.74 8.93
C GLY A 314 4.99 8.74 7.89
N GLU A 315 5.70 9.74 8.36
CA GLU A 315 6.32 10.74 7.48
C GLU A 315 7.30 10.08 6.49
N SER A 316 7.18 10.42 5.22
CA SER A 316 8.17 10.12 4.19
C SER A 316 9.00 11.36 3.89
N THR A 317 10.29 11.34 4.26
CA THR A 317 11.23 12.43 3.96
C THR A 317 11.28 12.75 2.46
N TRP A 318 11.23 11.72 1.60
CA TRP A 318 11.18 11.90 0.16
C TRP A 318 9.91 12.65 -0.28
N TYR A 319 8.76 12.28 0.26
CA TYR A 319 7.48 12.92 -0.06
C TYR A 319 7.49 14.39 0.37
N ARG A 320 7.95 14.68 1.58
CA ARG A 320 8.09 16.03 2.12
C ARG A 320 8.98 16.92 1.25
N HIS A 321 10.16 16.42 0.86
CA HIS A 321 11.06 17.19 0.00
C HIS A 321 10.50 17.40 -1.42
N LYS A 322 9.74 16.44 -1.94
CA LYS A 322 9.16 16.55 -3.28
C LYS A 322 7.92 17.45 -3.34
N THR A 323 7.10 17.46 -2.29
CA THR A 323 5.79 18.13 -2.29
C THR A 323 5.74 19.36 -1.39
N GLY A 324 6.70 19.52 -0.47
CA GLY A 324 6.70 20.56 0.56
C GLY A 324 5.69 20.33 1.68
N THR A 325 5.02 19.16 1.70
CA THR A 325 3.98 18.83 2.69
C THR A 325 4.21 17.46 3.30
N THR A 326 3.59 17.23 4.45
CA THR A 326 3.49 15.88 5.08
C THR A 326 2.02 15.51 5.18
N GLY A 327 1.70 14.23 4.93
CA GLY A 327 0.40 13.66 5.26
C GLY A 327 0.35 13.28 6.74
N ASN A 328 -0.80 13.43 7.38
CA ASN A 328 -1.03 12.83 8.68
C ASN A 328 -1.67 11.46 8.48
N PRO A 329 -1.09 10.35 9.01
CA PRO A 329 -1.64 9.01 8.82
C PRO A 329 -3.03 8.87 9.42
N GLY A 330 -3.85 7.97 8.86
CA GLY A 330 -5.16 7.66 9.40
C GLY A 330 -6.10 7.01 8.39
N LEU A 331 -7.21 6.48 8.89
CA LEU A 331 -8.33 5.98 8.10
C LEU A 331 -9.39 7.07 7.93
N VAL A 332 -9.91 7.22 6.73
CA VAL A 332 -11.08 8.09 6.50
C VAL A 332 -12.32 7.35 6.93
N CYS A 333 -13.09 7.96 7.82
CA CYS A 333 -14.40 7.47 8.25
C CYS A 333 -15.48 8.50 7.90
N TYR A 334 -16.61 8.04 7.37
CA TYR A 334 -17.76 8.91 7.11
C TYR A 334 -19.06 8.12 7.07
N THR A 335 -20.17 8.80 7.10
CA THR A 335 -21.50 8.19 6.93
C THR A 335 -22.09 8.56 5.57
N ILE A 336 -22.86 7.65 5.00
CA ILE A 336 -23.69 7.92 3.81
C ILE A 336 -25.14 7.87 4.24
N ASN A 337 -25.88 8.92 3.91
CA ASN A 337 -27.33 8.95 4.05
C ASN A 337 -27.93 9.59 2.79
N ASN A 338 -28.90 8.92 2.16
CA ASN A 338 -29.55 9.40 0.93
C ASN A 338 -28.55 9.83 -0.16
N LYS A 339 -27.55 8.99 -0.46
CA LYS A 339 -26.50 9.21 -1.45
C LYS A 339 -25.51 10.35 -1.13
N THR A 340 -25.65 10.97 0.01
CA THR A 340 -24.81 12.09 0.43
C THR A 340 -23.86 11.65 1.52
N PRO A 341 -22.54 11.76 1.31
CA PRO A 341 -21.55 11.51 2.35
C PRO A 341 -21.54 12.66 3.37
N ASN A 342 -21.48 12.31 4.65
CA ASN A 342 -21.53 13.25 5.76
C ASN A 342 -20.58 12.81 6.88
N ASN A 343 -20.36 13.69 7.86
CA ASN A 343 -19.62 13.38 9.10
C ASN A 343 -18.23 12.80 8.83
N TYR A 344 -17.47 13.47 7.98
CA TYR A 344 -16.09 13.07 7.67
C TYR A 344 -15.20 13.18 8.91
N GLN A 345 -14.49 12.12 9.22
CA GLN A 345 -13.56 12.02 10.34
C GLN A 345 -12.32 11.26 9.90
N ILE A 346 -11.21 11.56 10.54
CA ILE A 346 -9.96 10.80 10.33
C ILE A 346 -9.65 10.09 11.63
N ALA A 347 -9.72 8.77 11.61
CA ALA A 347 -9.24 7.95 12.70
C ALA A 347 -7.72 7.93 12.69
N ARG A 348 -7.11 8.37 13.77
CA ARG A 348 -5.66 8.51 13.95
C ARG A 348 -5.27 7.96 15.29
#